data_20e25a453171cdf80dccd7861931b792
#
_entry.id   20e25a453171cdf80dccd7861931b792
#
_cell.length_a   1.000
_cell.length_b   1.000
_cell.length_c   1.000
_cell.angle_alpha   90.00
_cell.angle_beta   90.00
_cell.angle_gamma   90.00
#
_symmetry.space_group_name_H-M   'P 1'
#
loop_
_entity.id
_entity.type
_entity.pdbx_description
1 polymer ?
#
loop_
_entity_poly.entity_id
_entity_poly.type
_entity_poly.pdbx_seq_one_letter_code
_entity_poly.pdbx_strand_id
1 'polypeptide(L)'
;MPISTIVTFITEMGVLLGFVLGIVIFFKKIADGIKCLLRSKMLEIYYRHKDTKTIRQYEKENFVLLYIAYKALKGNSFIDDINEEVKTWEIVT
;
A
#
# COMPACT_ATOMS: atom_id res chain seq x y z
N MET A 1 16.30 -18.73 41.98
CA MET A 1 15.58 -19.23 40.80
C MET A 1 16.32 -20.40 40.20
N PRO A 2 15.63 -21.49 39.89
CA PRO A 2 16.29 -22.57 39.15
C PRO A 2 16.75 -22.13 37.79
N ILE A 3 17.92 -22.58 37.36
CA ILE A 3 18.51 -22.27 36.07
C ILE A 3 17.56 -22.69 34.95
N SER A 4 16.84 -23.80 35.10
CA SER A 4 15.87 -24.28 34.13
C SER A 4 14.75 -23.28 33.85
N THR A 5 14.29 -22.56 34.88
CA THR A 5 13.25 -21.51 34.69
C THR A 5 13.79 -20.34 33.87
N ILE A 6 15.06 -19.94 34.11
CA ILE A 6 15.70 -18.86 33.37
C ILE A 6 15.87 -19.27 31.91
N VAL A 7 16.34 -20.49 31.64
CA VAL A 7 16.52 -21.02 30.28
C VAL A 7 15.19 -21.07 29.55
N THR A 8 14.13 -21.54 30.18
CA THR A 8 12.79 -21.62 29.62
C THR A 8 12.29 -20.21 29.25
N PHE A 9 12.48 -19.25 30.18
CA PHE A 9 12.08 -17.84 29.92
C PHE A 9 12.79 -17.26 28.72
N ILE A 10 14.12 -17.45 28.64
CA ILE A 10 14.90 -16.93 27.47
C ILE A 10 14.47 -17.61 26.19
N THR A 11 14.19 -18.91 26.21
CA THR A 11 13.74 -19.65 25.01
C THR A 11 12.36 -19.13 24.55
N GLU A 12 11.43 -18.94 25.48
CA GLU A 12 10.10 -18.43 25.15
C GLU A 12 10.18 -17.00 24.60
N MET A 13 11.01 -16.15 25.18
CA MET A 13 11.24 -14.80 24.68
C MET A 13 11.81 -14.83 23.27
N GLY A 14 12.77 -15.72 23.00
CA GLY A 14 13.35 -15.87 21.67
C GLY A 14 12.34 -16.31 20.63
N VAL A 15 11.47 -17.27 20.97
CA VAL A 15 10.40 -17.74 20.08
C VAL A 15 9.41 -16.61 19.81
N LEU A 16 9.01 -15.86 20.84
CA LEU A 16 8.09 -14.74 20.69
C LEU A 16 8.67 -13.65 19.81
N LEU A 17 9.94 -13.26 20.01
CA LEU A 17 10.62 -12.27 19.18
C LEU A 17 10.74 -12.74 17.74
N GLY A 18 11.08 -14.00 17.50
CA GLY A 18 11.15 -14.57 16.17
C GLY A 18 9.79 -14.54 15.46
N PHE A 19 8.72 -14.86 16.19
CA PHE A 19 7.35 -14.81 15.66
C PHE A 19 6.96 -13.38 15.27
N VAL A 20 7.23 -12.40 16.15
CA VAL A 20 6.94 -10.99 15.87
C VAL A 20 7.72 -10.49 14.65
N LEU A 21 9.02 -10.81 14.57
CA LEU A 21 9.84 -10.43 13.41
C LEU A 21 9.31 -11.05 12.13
N GLY A 22 8.90 -12.33 12.17
CA GLY A 22 8.32 -13.03 11.02
C GLY A 22 7.05 -12.35 10.54
N ILE A 23 6.17 -11.94 11.47
CA ILE A 23 4.94 -11.22 11.13
C ILE A 23 5.26 -9.87 10.49
N VAL A 24 6.21 -9.10 11.04
CA VAL A 24 6.60 -7.80 10.49
C VAL A 24 7.12 -7.94 9.07
N ILE A 25 8.00 -8.92 8.81
CA ILE A 25 8.55 -9.17 7.48
C ILE A 25 7.43 -9.57 6.51
N PHE A 26 6.52 -10.44 6.95
CA PHE A 26 5.39 -10.90 6.16
C PHE A 26 4.47 -9.74 5.77
N PHE A 27 4.10 -8.89 6.73
CA PHE A 27 3.25 -7.73 6.46
C PHE A 27 3.94 -6.72 5.55
N LYS A 28 5.26 -6.54 5.68
CA LYS A 28 6.00 -5.68 4.79
C LYS A 28 5.94 -6.16 3.35
N LYS A 29 6.09 -7.47 3.12
CA LYS A 29 5.98 -8.05 1.78
C LYS A 29 4.58 -7.90 1.21
N ILE A 30 3.54 -8.11 2.03
CA ILE A 30 2.15 -7.90 1.62
C ILE A 30 1.92 -6.43 1.27
N ALA A 31 2.39 -5.50 2.11
CA ALA A 31 2.25 -4.07 1.85
C ALA A 31 2.91 -3.66 0.53
N ASP A 32 4.11 -4.18 0.24
CA ASP A 32 4.79 -3.90 -1.01
C ASP A 32 4.02 -4.44 -2.21
N GLY A 33 3.43 -5.64 -2.09
CA GLY A 33 2.59 -6.21 -3.13
C GLY A 33 1.32 -5.39 -3.35
N ILE A 34 0.68 -4.94 -2.29
CA ILE A 34 -0.50 -4.09 -2.36
C ILE A 34 -0.16 -2.75 -3.00
N LYS A 35 0.97 -2.13 -2.64
CA LYS A 35 1.42 -0.89 -3.28
C LYS A 35 1.57 -1.07 -4.80
N CYS A 36 2.16 -2.18 -5.21
CA CYS A 36 2.33 -2.49 -6.62
C CYS A 36 0.99 -2.62 -7.34
N LEU A 37 0.03 -3.31 -6.74
CA LEU A 37 -1.32 -3.47 -7.29
C LEU A 37 -2.05 -2.13 -7.37
N LEU A 38 -1.96 -1.32 -6.31
CA LEU A 38 -2.59 0.01 -6.27
C LEU A 38 -2.02 0.91 -7.37
N ARG A 39 -0.70 0.91 -7.51
CA ARG A 39 -0.04 1.68 -8.57
C ARG A 39 -0.48 1.22 -9.95
N SER A 40 -0.51 -0.09 -10.18
CA SER A 40 -0.94 -0.65 -11.46
C SER A 40 -2.36 -0.25 -11.80
N LYS A 41 -3.27 -0.29 -10.81
CA LYS A 41 -4.66 0.10 -11.02
C LYS A 41 -4.81 1.58 -11.31
N MET A 42 -4.07 2.43 -10.61
CA MET A 42 -4.08 3.87 -10.86
C MET A 42 -3.54 4.19 -12.26
N LEU A 43 -2.45 3.53 -12.66
CA LEU A 43 -1.89 3.71 -13.99
C LEU A 43 -2.83 3.22 -15.09
N GLU A 44 -3.56 2.11 -14.85
CA GLU A 44 -4.57 1.62 -15.76
C GLU A 44 -5.65 2.67 -16.01
N ILE A 45 -6.19 3.26 -14.97
CA ILE A 45 -7.20 4.33 -15.06
C ILE A 45 -6.62 5.53 -15.79
N TYR A 46 -5.42 5.95 -15.45
CA TYR A 46 -4.73 7.09 -16.03
C TYR A 46 -4.54 6.91 -17.54
N TYR A 47 -3.97 5.79 -17.96
CA TYR A 47 -3.68 5.55 -19.37
C TYR A 47 -4.94 5.33 -20.21
N ARG A 48 -6.02 4.86 -19.58
CA ARG A 48 -7.30 4.70 -20.26
C ARG A 48 -7.90 6.03 -20.67
N HIS A 49 -7.73 7.07 -19.86
CA HIS A 49 -8.39 8.35 -20.04
C HIS A 49 -7.44 9.51 -20.37
N LYS A 50 -6.16 9.25 -20.45
CA LYS A 50 -5.13 10.27 -20.67
C LYS A 50 -5.35 11.08 -21.95
N ASP A 51 -5.73 10.42 -23.04
CA ASP A 51 -5.86 11.05 -24.35
C ASP A 51 -7.07 12.00 -24.41
N THR A 52 -8.16 11.63 -23.77
CA THR A 52 -9.38 12.44 -23.73
C THR A 52 -9.40 13.45 -22.60
N LYS A 53 -8.59 13.23 -21.56
CA LYS A 53 -8.55 14.02 -20.33
C LYS A 53 -9.93 14.11 -19.68
N THR A 54 -10.71 13.04 -19.77
CA THR A 54 -12.02 12.91 -19.14
C THR A 54 -12.02 11.66 -18.28
N ILE A 55 -12.82 11.67 -17.23
CA ILE A 55 -12.91 10.54 -16.30
C ILE A 55 -14.34 10.47 -15.77
N ARG A 56 -14.84 9.27 -15.55
CA ARG A 56 -16.15 9.09 -14.95
C ARG A 56 -16.10 9.33 -13.44
N GLN A 57 -17.20 9.76 -12.88
CA GLN A 57 -17.29 10.08 -11.46
C GLN A 57 -16.83 8.91 -10.58
N TYR A 58 -17.31 7.69 -10.84
CA TYR A 58 -16.94 6.54 -10.02
C TYR A 58 -15.46 6.19 -10.16
N GLU A 59 -14.87 6.38 -11.35
CA GLU A 59 -13.46 6.12 -11.56
C GLU A 59 -12.59 7.13 -10.83
N LYS A 60 -13.02 8.40 -10.79
CA LYS A 60 -12.32 9.43 -10.05
C LYS A 60 -12.35 9.15 -8.55
N GLU A 61 -13.50 8.74 -8.03
CA GLU A 61 -13.63 8.37 -6.62
C GLU A 61 -12.73 7.19 -6.28
N ASN A 62 -12.72 6.16 -7.14
CA ASN A 62 -11.84 5.01 -6.96
C ASN A 62 -10.38 5.42 -7.01
N PHE A 63 -10.00 6.30 -7.93
CA PHE A 63 -8.62 6.79 -8.05
C PHE A 63 -8.17 7.49 -6.77
N VAL A 64 -9.03 8.35 -6.21
CA VAL A 64 -8.72 9.06 -4.96
C VAL A 64 -8.51 8.07 -3.81
N LEU A 65 -9.37 7.07 -3.69
CA LEU A 65 -9.25 6.04 -2.65
C LEU A 65 -7.97 5.22 -2.83
N LEU A 66 -7.65 4.86 -4.06
CA LEU A 66 -6.42 4.13 -4.38
C LEU A 66 -5.19 4.97 -4.02
N TYR A 67 -5.23 6.26 -4.34
CA TYR A 67 -4.14 7.18 -4.03
C TYR A 67 -3.92 7.30 -2.52
N ILE A 68 -5.01 7.48 -1.76
CA ILE A 68 -4.92 7.59 -0.30
C ILE A 68 -4.29 6.32 0.29
N ALA A 69 -4.74 5.14 -0.15
CA ALA A 69 -4.21 3.86 0.32
C ALA A 69 -2.73 3.70 -0.07
N TYR A 70 -2.37 4.10 -1.29
CA TYR A 70 -0.99 4.01 -1.77
C TYR A 70 -0.04 4.89 -0.93
N LYS A 71 -0.46 6.12 -0.62
CA LYS A 71 0.35 7.02 0.21
C LYS A 71 0.41 6.55 1.66
N ALA A 72 -0.67 5.95 2.19
CA ALA A 72 -0.67 5.36 3.52
C ALA A 72 0.35 4.23 3.65
N LEU A 73 0.59 3.49 2.57
CA LEU A 73 1.60 2.44 2.52
C LEU A 73 3.00 2.97 2.13
N LYS A 74 3.18 4.29 2.16
CA LYS A 74 4.44 4.97 1.83
C LYS A 74 4.87 4.74 0.38
N GLY A 75 3.91 4.84 -0.54
CA GLY A 75 4.20 4.81 -1.97
C GLY A 75 5.04 6.02 -2.40
N ASN A 76 5.74 5.90 -3.54
CA ASN A 76 6.65 6.94 -3.99
C ASN A 76 5.91 8.13 -4.63
N SER A 77 6.66 9.20 -4.92
CA SER A 77 6.10 10.46 -5.40
C SER A 77 5.73 10.45 -6.90
N PHE A 78 6.06 9.39 -7.62
CA PHE A 78 5.74 9.29 -9.04
C PHE A 78 4.23 9.44 -9.30
N ILE A 79 3.43 8.83 -8.43
CA ILE A 79 1.96 8.87 -8.53
C ILE A 79 1.41 10.24 -8.16
N ASP A 80 2.15 11.05 -7.39
CA ASP A 80 1.69 12.38 -6.99
C ASP A 80 1.44 13.28 -8.22
N ASP A 81 2.32 13.24 -9.20
CA ASP A 81 2.16 14.03 -10.42
C ASP A 81 0.95 13.54 -11.23
N ILE A 82 0.76 12.24 -11.30
CA ILE A 82 -0.40 11.64 -11.99
C ILE A 82 -1.69 12.04 -11.27
N ASN A 83 -1.70 12.03 -9.95
CA ASN A 83 -2.86 12.45 -9.16
C ASN A 83 -3.22 13.91 -9.42
N GLU A 84 -2.22 14.79 -9.48
CA GLU A 84 -2.45 16.21 -9.78
C GLU A 84 -3.02 16.40 -11.18
N GLU A 85 -2.53 15.64 -12.17
CA GLU A 85 -3.06 15.71 -13.53
C GLU A 85 -4.52 15.23 -13.58
N VAL A 86 -4.83 14.11 -12.92
CA VAL A 86 -6.20 13.54 -12.89
C VAL A 86 -7.19 14.52 -12.28
N LYS A 87 -6.76 15.30 -11.28
CA LYS A 87 -7.62 16.31 -10.66
C LYS A 87 -8.10 17.37 -11.65
N THR A 88 -7.33 17.62 -12.72
CA THR A 88 -7.67 18.62 -13.73
C THR A 88 -8.59 18.09 -14.81
N TRP A 89 -8.83 16.78 -14.84
CA TRP A 89 -9.64 16.15 -15.88
C TRP A 89 -11.13 16.45 -15.70
N GLU A 90 -11.83 16.59 -16.82
CA GLU A 90 -13.27 16.80 -16.82
C GLU A 90 -13.99 15.52 -16.37
N ILE A 91 -15.00 15.67 -15.51
CA ILE A 91 -15.82 14.54 -15.07
C ILE A 91 -16.98 14.37 -16.03
N VAL A 92 -17.09 13.19 -16.62
CA VAL A 92 -18.20 12.82 -17.49
C VAL A 92 -19.02 11.72 -16.82
N THR A 93 -20.32 11.79 -16.89
CA THR A 93 -21.22 10.79 -16.28
C THR A 93 -21.91 9.97 -17.34
#